data_9ae07ba703e4e9bb1f50c15f69dcd019
#
_entry.id   9ae07ba703e4e9bb1f50c15f69dcd019
#
_cell.length_a   1.000
_cell.length_b   1.000
_cell.length_c   1.000
_cell.angle_alpha   90.00
_cell.angle_beta   90.00
_cell.angle_gamma   90.00
#
_symmetry.space_group_name_H-M   'P 1'
#
loop_
_entity.id
_entity.type
_entity.pdbx_description
1 polymer ?
#
loop_
_entity_poly.entity_id
_entity_poly.type
_entity_poly.pdbx_seq_one_letter_code
_entity_poly.pdbx_strand_id
1 'polypeptide(L)'
;ITLFEKAQSIYQDLDNLRLLADNLARDPRAKITLGCLPSLGLSLVPELVTDFYQQNSNLVMTLTTEHTETLVRKLDLREIDLALTLQPVQQGEILTTLIAEVPLVYIDRHYRRGAVDIGQIDQQRWISPGPHSLSAAIATRRDFSTTRLNVQTYYMATEFVKRGMGCSITDIFSAQHNLAPEMIHPITPPIAINLCLLRRADVSLSPMAQKFVD
;
A
#
# COMPACT_ATOMS: atom_id res chain seq x y z
N ILE A 1 23.55 -17.21 -3.25
CA ILE A 1 22.30 -18.00 -3.52
C ILE A 1 22.67 -19.45 -3.27
N THR A 2 22.08 -20.07 -2.28
CA THR A 2 22.34 -21.47 -1.95
C THR A 2 21.57 -22.39 -2.93
N LEU A 3 22.07 -23.61 -3.13
CA LEU A 3 21.41 -24.64 -3.96
C LEU A 3 19.94 -24.83 -3.51
N PHE A 4 19.69 -24.71 -2.23
CA PHE A 4 18.37 -24.83 -1.62
C PHE A 4 17.40 -23.71 -2.09
N GLU A 5 17.84 -22.46 -2.10
CA GLU A 5 17.03 -21.32 -2.59
C GLU A 5 16.69 -21.46 -4.07
N LYS A 6 17.66 -21.95 -4.85
CA LYS A 6 17.47 -22.22 -6.29
C LYS A 6 16.47 -23.37 -6.53
N ALA A 7 16.57 -24.45 -5.74
CA ALA A 7 15.63 -25.57 -5.81
C ALA A 7 14.21 -25.14 -5.40
N GLN A 8 14.07 -24.36 -4.34
CA GLN A 8 12.80 -23.83 -3.87
C GLN A 8 12.13 -22.93 -4.93
N SER A 9 12.90 -22.07 -5.60
CA SER A 9 12.42 -21.26 -6.73
C SER A 9 11.89 -22.13 -7.88
N ILE A 10 12.61 -23.20 -8.26
CA ILE A 10 12.20 -24.09 -9.34
C ILE A 10 10.91 -24.86 -8.98
N TYR A 11 10.76 -25.31 -7.73
CA TYR A 11 9.52 -25.94 -7.28
C TYR A 11 8.34 -24.98 -7.29
N GLN A 12 8.55 -23.74 -6.87
CA GLN A 12 7.52 -22.71 -6.96
C GLN A 12 7.11 -22.40 -8.41
N ASP A 13 8.08 -22.35 -9.33
CA ASP A 13 7.80 -22.14 -10.76
C ASP A 13 7.02 -23.32 -11.36
N LEU A 14 7.31 -24.55 -10.96
CA LEU A 14 6.56 -25.75 -11.37
C LEU A 14 5.13 -25.75 -10.83
N ASP A 15 4.94 -25.35 -9.58
CA ASP A 15 3.59 -25.26 -8.98
C ASP A 15 2.77 -24.13 -9.61
N ASN A 16 3.42 -23.00 -9.96
CA ASN A 16 2.78 -21.92 -10.70
C ASN A 16 2.41 -22.35 -12.14
N LEU A 17 3.25 -23.12 -12.82
CA LEU A 17 2.94 -23.70 -14.12
C LEU A 17 1.76 -24.70 -14.04
N ARG A 18 1.70 -25.53 -13.00
CA ARG A 18 0.56 -26.44 -12.76
C ARG A 18 -0.71 -25.66 -12.49
N LEU A 19 -0.66 -24.64 -11.64
CA LEU A 19 -1.79 -23.74 -11.37
C LEU A 19 -2.26 -23.03 -12.65
N LEU A 20 -1.35 -22.58 -13.49
CA LEU A 20 -1.68 -21.96 -14.78
C LEU A 20 -2.34 -22.95 -15.73
N ALA A 21 -1.81 -24.16 -15.84
CA ALA A 21 -2.39 -25.22 -16.68
C ALA A 21 -3.76 -25.67 -16.17
N ASP A 22 -3.95 -25.84 -14.86
CA ASP A 22 -5.22 -26.21 -14.24
C ASP A 22 -6.27 -25.07 -14.37
N ASN A 23 -5.82 -23.82 -14.31
CA ASN A 23 -6.67 -22.66 -14.49
C ASN A 23 -7.15 -22.50 -15.94
N LEU A 24 -6.29 -22.74 -16.91
CA LEU A 24 -6.64 -22.75 -18.33
C LEU A 24 -7.57 -23.92 -18.71
N ALA A 25 -7.47 -25.04 -18.01
CA ALA A 25 -8.24 -26.25 -18.33
C ALA A 25 -9.62 -26.31 -17.63
N ARG A 26 -9.80 -25.66 -16.48
CA ARG A 26 -10.97 -25.87 -15.61
C ARG A 26 -11.86 -24.66 -15.37
N ASP A 27 -11.37 -23.45 -15.57
CA ASP A 27 -12.12 -22.24 -15.25
C ASP A 27 -12.00 -21.18 -16.36
N PRO A 28 -13.06 -21.01 -17.20
CA PRO A 28 -13.05 -20.01 -18.26
C PRO A 28 -13.13 -18.56 -17.73
N ARG A 29 -13.23 -18.38 -16.40
CA ARG A 29 -13.26 -17.04 -15.80
C ARG A 29 -11.86 -16.41 -15.85
N ALA A 30 -11.82 -15.14 -16.21
CA ALA A 30 -10.60 -14.36 -16.12
C ALA A 30 -10.16 -14.22 -14.66
N LYS A 31 -8.87 -14.33 -14.39
CA LYS A 31 -8.30 -14.19 -13.04
C LYS A 31 -7.37 -13.00 -12.98
N ILE A 32 -7.41 -12.28 -11.86
CA ILE A 32 -6.47 -11.21 -11.52
C ILE A 32 -6.07 -11.40 -10.05
N THR A 33 -4.76 -11.39 -9.78
CA THR A 33 -4.21 -11.34 -8.43
C THR A 33 -3.62 -9.97 -8.16
N LEU A 34 -4.21 -9.23 -7.23
CA LEU A 34 -3.83 -7.86 -6.89
C LEU A 34 -3.32 -7.79 -5.45
N GLY A 35 -2.10 -7.30 -5.29
CA GLY A 35 -1.56 -6.90 -3.99
C GLY A 35 -1.71 -5.41 -3.74
N CYS A 36 -1.85 -4.99 -2.50
CA CYS A 36 -1.83 -3.56 -2.15
C CYS A 36 -1.30 -3.32 -0.74
N LEU A 37 -0.93 -2.07 -0.47
CA LEU A 37 -0.65 -1.66 0.90
C LEU A 37 -1.92 -1.74 1.76
N PRO A 38 -1.81 -2.02 3.07
CA PRO A 38 -2.98 -2.09 3.96
C PRO A 38 -3.86 -0.83 3.92
N SER A 39 -3.27 0.36 3.80
CA SER A 39 -4.01 1.63 3.70
C SER A 39 -4.89 1.72 2.46
N LEU A 40 -4.40 1.23 1.32
CA LEU A 40 -5.15 1.23 0.06
C LEU A 40 -6.28 0.20 0.06
N GLY A 41 -6.09 -0.90 0.81
CA GLY A 41 -7.11 -1.94 1.01
C GLY A 41 -8.31 -1.52 1.85
N LEU A 42 -8.24 -0.36 2.54
CA LEU A 42 -9.33 0.13 3.38
C LEU A 42 -10.45 0.83 2.58
N SER A 43 -10.11 1.52 1.51
CA SER A 43 -11.08 2.31 0.73
C SER A 43 -10.83 2.23 -0.77
N LEU A 44 -9.66 2.64 -1.26
CA LEU A 44 -9.36 2.76 -2.68
C LEU A 44 -9.55 1.44 -3.44
N VAL A 45 -8.92 0.35 -2.97
CA VAL A 45 -9.00 -0.95 -3.66
C VAL A 45 -10.41 -1.53 -3.64
N PRO A 46 -11.17 -1.53 -2.53
CA PRO A 46 -12.57 -1.93 -2.53
C PRO A 46 -13.43 -1.14 -3.51
N GLU A 47 -13.24 0.18 -3.63
CA GLU A 47 -13.96 1.04 -4.57
C GLU A 47 -13.63 0.65 -6.03
N LEU A 48 -12.35 0.64 -6.40
CA LEU A 48 -11.90 0.26 -7.74
C LEU A 48 -12.38 -1.14 -8.16
N VAL A 49 -12.27 -2.10 -7.25
CA VAL A 49 -12.69 -3.48 -7.51
C VAL A 49 -14.20 -3.58 -7.66
N THR A 50 -14.97 -2.88 -6.85
CA THR A 50 -16.43 -2.85 -6.95
C THR A 50 -16.89 -2.30 -8.30
N ASP A 51 -16.31 -1.17 -8.73
CA ASP A 51 -16.65 -0.55 -10.02
C ASP A 51 -16.24 -1.45 -11.19
N PHE A 52 -15.10 -2.11 -11.10
CA PHE A 52 -14.64 -3.02 -12.13
C PHE A 52 -15.54 -4.27 -12.26
N TYR A 53 -16.01 -4.82 -11.14
CA TYR A 53 -16.93 -5.96 -11.13
C TYR A 53 -18.29 -5.64 -11.74
N GLN A 54 -18.80 -4.41 -11.61
CA GLN A 54 -20.06 -4.00 -12.24
C GLN A 54 -20.02 -4.14 -13.78
N GLN A 55 -18.82 -4.01 -14.36
CA GLN A 55 -18.61 -4.08 -15.81
C GLN A 55 -18.08 -5.45 -16.27
N ASN A 56 -17.64 -6.31 -15.36
CA ASN A 56 -16.94 -7.56 -15.67
C ASN A 56 -17.41 -8.70 -14.76
N SER A 57 -18.62 -9.20 -14.95
CA SER A 57 -19.26 -10.18 -14.07
C SER A 57 -18.59 -11.57 -14.07
N ASN A 58 -17.81 -11.91 -15.12
CA ASN A 58 -17.13 -13.21 -15.24
C ASN A 58 -15.64 -13.10 -14.85
N LEU A 59 -15.35 -12.54 -13.67
CA LEU A 59 -14.02 -12.31 -13.18
C LEU A 59 -13.83 -12.95 -11.79
N VAL A 60 -12.66 -13.49 -11.53
CA VAL A 60 -12.20 -13.88 -10.19
C VAL A 60 -11.02 -13.01 -9.82
N MET A 61 -11.14 -12.25 -8.73
CA MET A 61 -10.01 -11.50 -8.18
C MET A 61 -9.58 -12.09 -6.85
N THR A 62 -8.27 -12.21 -6.67
CA THR A 62 -7.66 -12.50 -5.37
C THR A 62 -6.95 -11.24 -4.91
N LEU A 63 -7.29 -10.77 -3.72
CA LEU A 63 -6.71 -9.56 -3.12
C LEU A 63 -5.84 -9.93 -1.94
N THR A 64 -4.67 -9.31 -1.82
CA THR A 64 -3.78 -9.47 -0.66
C THR A 64 -3.25 -8.12 -0.21
N THR A 65 -3.05 -7.96 1.09
CA THR A 65 -2.47 -6.74 1.66
C THR A 65 -1.14 -7.06 2.32
N GLU A 66 -0.11 -6.34 1.91
CA GLU A 66 1.27 -6.55 2.37
C GLU A 66 2.04 -5.23 2.33
N HIS A 67 3.22 -5.18 2.94
CA HIS A 67 4.17 -4.07 2.76
C HIS A 67 4.88 -4.16 1.41
N THR A 68 5.39 -3.01 0.92
CA THR A 68 5.99 -2.88 -0.42
C THR A 68 7.02 -3.96 -0.73
N GLU A 69 7.95 -4.26 0.18
CA GLU A 69 8.99 -5.28 -0.02
C GLU A 69 8.40 -6.68 -0.27
N THR A 70 7.35 -7.05 0.47
CA THR A 70 6.66 -8.32 0.29
C THR A 70 5.88 -8.34 -1.02
N LEU A 71 5.23 -7.22 -1.40
CA LEU A 71 4.54 -7.09 -2.70
C LEU A 71 5.51 -7.25 -3.87
N VAL A 72 6.68 -6.60 -3.80
CA VAL A 72 7.73 -6.74 -4.82
C VAL A 72 8.18 -8.19 -4.93
N ARG A 73 8.46 -8.85 -3.81
CA ARG A 73 8.82 -10.27 -3.80
C ARG A 73 7.72 -11.16 -4.40
N LYS A 74 6.45 -10.89 -4.10
CA LYS A 74 5.31 -11.63 -4.68
C LYS A 74 5.18 -11.41 -6.19
N LEU A 75 5.45 -10.21 -6.69
CA LEU A 75 5.54 -9.93 -8.12
C LEU A 75 6.70 -10.72 -8.76
N ASP A 76 7.88 -10.71 -8.15
CA ASP A 76 9.05 -11.46 -8.65
C ASP A 76 8.79 -12.97 -8.71
N LEU A 77 8.08 -13.51 -7.72
CA LEU A 77 7.67 -14.91 -7.67
C LEU A 77 6.42 -15.22 -8.52
N ARG A 78 5.83 -14.21 -9.18
CA ARG A 78 4.59 -14.34 -9.96
C ARG A 78 3.40 -14.84 -9.15
N GLU A 79 3.40 -14.61 -7.85
CA GLU A 79 2.27 -14.90 -6.96
C GLU A 79 1.14 -13.87 -7.11
N ILE A 80 1.46 -12.66 -7.56
CA ILE A 80 0.52 -11.60 -7.89
C ILE A 80 0.84 -10.99 -9.26
N ASP A 81 -0.17 -10.52 -9.97
CA ASP A 81 -0.05 -9.90 -11.30
C ASP A 81 0.28 -8.41 -11.19
N LEU A 82 -0.34 -7.75 -10.22
CA LEU A 82 -0.31 -6.30 -10.02
C LEU A 82 -0.13 -5.98 -8.53
N ALA A 83 0.50 -4.83 -8.24
CA ALA A 83 0.52 -4.29 -6.89
C ALA A 83 0.30 -2.78 -6.88
N LEU A 84 -0.44 -2.28 -5.87
CA LEU A 84 -0.63 -0.86 -5.60
C LEU A 84 0.17 -0.45 -4.37
N THR A 85 1.04 0.56 -4.55
CA THR A 85 1.94 1.07 -3.50
C THR A 85 1.86 2.59 -3.40
N LEU A 86 2.42 3.15 -2.33
CA LEU A 86 2.49 4.61 -2.11
C LEU A 86 3.92 5.15 -2.34
N GLN A 87 4.77 4.39 -2.99
CA GLN A 87 6.11 4.80 -3.39
C GLN A 87 6.54 4.04 -4.64
N PRO A 88 7.33 4.67 -5.53
CA PRO A 88 7.90 3.99 -6.66
C PRO A 88 8.94 2.95 -6.21
N VAL A 89 9.06 1.88 -6.99
CA VAL A 89 10.07 0.84 -6.80
C VAL A 89 10.96 0.81 -8.03
N GLN A 90 12.27 0.82 -7.79
CA GLN A 90 13.30 0.68 -8.83
C GLN A 90 14.14 -0.55 -8.50
N GLN A 91 13.64 -1.73 -8.84
CA GLN A 91 14.27 -2.99 -8.51
C GLN A 91 13.99 -4.05 -9.60
N GLY A 92 15.04 -4.66 -10.13
CA GLY A 92 14.92 -5.78 -11.08
C GLY A 92 14.01 -5.47 -12.27
N GLU A 93 13.13 -6.42 -12.56
CA GLU A 93 12.16 -6.34 -13.66
C GLU A 93 10.82 -5.70 -13.25
N ILE A 94 10.79 -4.92 -12.17
CA ILE A 94 9.57 -4.24 -11.73
C ILE A 94 9.39 -2.94 -12.52
N LEU A 95 8.28 -2.85 -13.23
CA LEU A 95 7.82 -1.63 -13.88
C LEU A 95 6.90 -0.88 -12.92
N THR A 96 7.22 0.38 -12.67
CA THR A 96 6.42 1.31 -11.87
C THR A 96 5.70 2.31 -12.77
N THR A 97 4.39 2.38 -12.66
CA THR A 97 3.56 3.42 -13.29
C THR A 97 3.03 4.35 -12.20
N LEU A 98 3.34 5.63 -12.30
CA LEU A 98 2.77 6.66 -11.43
C LEU A 98 1.30 6.89 -11.81
N ILE A 99 0.39 6.73 -10.84
CA ILE A 99 -1.04 6.97 -11.03
C ILE A 99 -1.39 8.40 -10.58
N ALA A 100 -0.98 8.77 -9.35
CA ALA A 100 -1.30 10.06 -8.77
C ALA A 100 -0.31 10.44 -7.67
N GLU A 101 -0.22 11.74 -7.37
CA GLU A 101 0.34 12.24 -6.13
C GLU A 101 -0.75 12.35 -5.07
N VAL A 102 -0.47 11.87 -3.87
CA VAL A 102 -1.40 11.89 -2.74
C VAL A 102 -0.74 12.54 -1.52
N PRO A 103 -1.49 13.35 -0.73
CA PRO A 103 -0.90 14.04 0.40
C PRO A 103 -0.67 13.11 1.59
N LEU A 104 0.43 13.36 2.32
CA LEU A 104 0.50 13.01 3.72
C LEU A 104 -0.23 14.09 4.54
N VAL A 105 -0.93 13.65 5.58
CA VAL A 105 -1.73 14.51 6.44
C VAL A 105 -1.36 14.32 7.90
N TYR A 106 -1.43 15.40 8.66
CA TYR A 106 -1.33 15.36 10.12
C TYR A 106 -2.69 15.00 10.70
N ILE A 107 -2.68 14.11 11.68
CA ILE A 107 -3.89 13.66 12.37
C ILE A 107 -3.78 13.90 13.87
N ASP A 108 -4.79 14.55 14.43
CA ASP A 108 -4.89 14.84 15.87
C ASP A 108 -6.34 15.11 16.27
N ARG A 109 -6.82 14.45 17.30
CA ARG A 109 -8.17 14.64 17.82
C ARG A 109 -8.40 16.05 18.42
N HIS A 110 -7.35 16.66 18.93
CA HIS A 110 -7.44 17.92 19.72
C HIS A 110 -6.92 19.14 18.96
N TYR A 111 -6.28 18.99 17.82
CA TYR A 111 -5.78 20.10 17.03
C TYR A 111 -6.94 20.86 16.34
N ARG A 112 -6.86 22.22 16.27
CA ARG A 112 -7.94 23.05 15.74
C ARG A 112 -7.45 24.26 14.92
N ARG A 113 -6.19 24.28 14.50
CA ARG A 113 -5.55 25.47 13.91
C ARG A 113 -5.35 25.43 12.39
N GLY A 114 -5.96 24.51 11.66
CA GLY A 114 -5.79 24.40 10.21
C GLY A 114 -4.50 23.66 9.82
N ALA A 115 -3.67 24.23 8.92
CA ALA A 115 -2.43 23.59 8.49
C ALA A 115 -1.40 23.50 9.62
N VAL A 116 -0.65 22.38 9.64
CA VAL A 116 0.33 22.08 10.68
C VAL A 116 1.73 22.24 10.13
N ASP A 117 2.51 23.11 10.73
CA ASP A 117 3.96 23.13 10.54
C ASP A 117 4.56 21.90 11.23
N ILE A 118 5.26 21.07 10.46
CA ILE A 118 5.97 19.89 10.99
C ILE A 118 6.88 20.27 12.18
N GLY A 119 7.42 21.51 12.14
CA GLY A 119 8.24 22.08 13.19
C GLY A 119 7.58 22.20 14.54
N GLN A 120 6.28 22.31 14.56
CA GLN A 120 5.48 22.57 15.76
C GLN A 120 4.77 21.33 16.29
N ILE A 121 5.02 20.14 15.70
CA ILE A 121 4.44 18.88 16.18
C ILE A 121 4.99 18.56 17.57
N ASP A 122 4.10 18.29 18.50
CA ASP A 122 4.44 17.86 19.86
C ASP A 122 5.00 16.44 19.86
N GLN A 123 6.31 16.34 20.05
CA GLN A 123 7.05 15.06 20.05
C GLN A 123 6.60 14.14 21.19
N GLN A 124 6.17 14.67 22.33
CA GLN A 124 5.70 13.86 23.46
C GLN A 124 4.39 13.14 23.17
N ARG A 125 3.63 13.62 22.18
CA ARG A 125 2.36 13.04 21.72
C ARG A 125 2.50 12.23 20.45
N TRP A 126 3.72 12.10 19.91
CA TRP A 126 3.95 11.44 18.63
C TRP A 126 3.71 9.94 18.70
N ILE A 127 2.88 9.44 17.79
CA ILE A 127 2.68 8.03 17.49
C ILE A 127 3.39 7.74 16.17
N SER A 128 4.43 6.91 16.22
CA SER A 128 5.22 6.54 15.05
C SER A 128 4.55 5.40 14.29
N PRO A 129 4.23 5.55 13.00
CA PRO A 129 3.70 4.46 12.18
C PRO A 129 4.78 3.48 11.70
N GLY A 130 5.91 3.42 12.41
CA GLY A 130 6.99 2.47 12.19
C GLY A 130 8.04 2.90 11.15
N PRO A 131 9.19 2.22 11.12
CA PRO A 131 10.35 2.62 10.32
C PRO A 131 10.14 2.45 8.80
N HIS A 132 9.23 1.59 8.39
CA HIS A 132 8.91 1.36 6.97
C HIS A 132 7.85 2.32 6.42
N SER A 133 7.34 3.22 7.26
CA SER A 133 6.37 4.22 6.81
C SER A 133 7.08 5.38 6.11
N LEU A 134 6.42 5.98 5.11
CA LEU A 134 6.94 7.17 4.42
C LEU A 134 7.08 8.37 5.37
N SER A 135 6.26 8.44 6.42
CA SER A 135 6.38 9.44 7.47
C SER A 135 7.56 9.21 8.42
N ALA A 136 8.17 8.01 8.44
CA ALA A 136 9.38 7.76 9.21
C ALA A 136 10.56 8.64 8.74
N ALA A 137 10.66 8.90 7.43
CA ALA A 137 11.67 9.81 6.90
C ALA A 137 11.50 11.26 7.41
N ILE A 138 10.29 11.66 7.77
CA ILE A 138 10.00 12.94 8.41
C ILE A 138 10.44 12.89 9.86
N ALA A 139 10.14 11.80 10.55
CA ALA A 139 10.50 11.59 11.94
C ALA A 139 12.03 11.52 12.15
N THR A 140 12.78 10.91 11.23
CA THR A 140 14.25 10.84 11.28
C THR A 140 14.94 12.18 11.03
N ARG A 141 14.35 13.06 10.26
CA ARG A 141 14.86 14.43 10.03
C ARG A 141 14.69 15.33 11.26
N ARG A 142 13.86 14.95 12.19
CA ARG A 142 13.64 15.59 13.47
C ARG A 142 13.73 14.50 14.51
N ASP A 143 14.58 14.68 15.47
CA ASP A 143 14.85 13.72 16.57
C ASP A 143 13.56 13.37 17.34
N PHE A 144 12.66 12.58 16.74
CA PHE A 144 11.53 11.96 17.42
C PHE A 144 11.97 10.73 18.22
N SER A 145 13.15 10.82 18.84
CA SER A 145 13.77 9.72 19.60
C SER A 145 12.96 9.28 20.83
N THR A 146 12.00 10.10 21.27
CA THR A 146 11.18 9.84 22.46
C THR A 146 9.77 9.31 22.14
N THR A 147 9.59 8.67 21.00
CA THR A 147 8.29 8.08 20.64
C THR A 147 7.82 7.09 21.70
N ARG A 148 6.66 7.33 22.28
CA ARG A 148 6.06 6.45 23.31
C ARG A 148 5.36 5.24 22.72
N LEU A 149 4.91 5.34 21.46
CA LEU A 149 4.15 4.30 20.78
C LEU A 149 4.63 4.16 19.34
N ASN A 150 5.08 2.96 19.00
CA ASN A 150 5.38 2.56 17.63
C ASN A 150 4.32 1.58 17.15
N VAL A 151 3.78 1.78 15.97
CA VAL A 151 2.81 0.90 15.32
C VAL A 151 3.29 0.55 13.91
N GLN A 152 2.81 -0.55 13.35
CA GLN A 152 3.31 -1.01 12.04
C GLN A 152 2.57 -0.41 10.85
N THR A 153 1.35 0.08 11.05
CA THR A 153 0.51 0.58 9.97
C THR A 153 -0.08 1.93 10.30
N TYR A 154 -0.36 2.72 9.26
CA TYR A 154 -1.08 3.99 9.40
C TYR A 154 -2.46 3.79 10.03
N TYR A 155 -3.17 2.71 9.68
CA TYR A 155 -4.46 2.38 10.28
C TYR A 155 -4.39 2.24 11.81
N MET A 156 -3.37 1.57 12.35
CA MET A 156 -3.19 1.49 13.79
C MET A 156 -2.94 2.88 14.41
N ALA A 157 -2.15 3.73 13.74
CA ALA A 157 -1.90 5.08 14.21
C ALA A 157 -3.21 5.89 14.27
N THR A 158 -4.07 5.81 13.24
CA THR A 158 -5.36 6.51 13.24
C THR A 158 -6.27 6.06 14.36
N GLU A 159 -6.29 4.77 14.70
CA GLU A 159 -7.09 4.23 15.81
C GLU A 159 -6.66 4.79 17.18
N PHE A 160 -5.37 4.94 17.43
CA PHE A 160 -4.89 5.54 18.67
C PHE A 160 -5.15 7.05 18.73
N VAL A 161 -4.96 7.75 17.61
CA VAL A 161 -5.30 9.19 17.52
C VAL A 161 -6.78 9.43 17.75
N LYS A 162 -7.66 8.62 17.17
CA LYS A 162 -9.11 8.66 17.38
C LYS A 162 -9.50 8.58 18.87
N ARG A 163 -8.73 7.80 19.64
CA ARG A 163 -8.91 7.66 21.10
C ARG A 163 -8.23 8.77 21.92
N GLY A 164 -7.57 9.73 21.25
CA GLY A 164 -6.94 10.87 21.89
C GLY A 164 -5.57 10.60 22.52
N MET A 165 -4.92 9.46 22.18
CA MET A 165 -3.63 9.09 22.76
C MET A 165 -2.45 9.92 22.23
N GLY A 166 -2.62 10.63 21.11
CA GLY A 166 -1.54 11.41 20.52
C GLY A 166 -1.87 11.97 19.15
N CYS A 167 -0.82 12.20 18.37
CA CYS A 167 -0.88 12.69 17.00
C CYS A 167 0.07 11.87 16.10
N SER A 168 -0.17 11.91 14.79
CA SER A 168 0.66 11.22 13.82
C SER A 168 0.63 11.92 12.45
N ILE A 169 1.44 11.43 11.52
CA ILE A 169 1.35 11.74 10.09
C ILE A 169 1.06 10.44 9.36
N THR A 170 0.02 10.44 8.53
CA THR A 170 -0.42 9.27 7.77
C THR A 170 -0.72 9.62 6.32
N ASP A 171 -0.93 8.61 5.48
CA ASP A 171 -1.54 8.82 4.17
C ASP A 171 -3.02 9.23 4.30
N ILE A 172 -3.52 9.90 3.26
CA ILE A 172 -4.89 10.40 3.25
C ILE A 172 -5.94 9.29 3.29
N PHE A 173 -5.66 8.10 2.70
CA PHE A 173 -6.61 6.98 2.65
C PHE A 173 -6.88 6.41 4.05
N SER A 174 -5.82 6.17 4.83
CA SER A 174 -5.95 5.74 6.23
C SER A 174 -6.67 6.77 7.08
N ALA A 175 -6.37 8.06 6.87
CA ALA A 175 -6.99 9.14 7.63
C ALA A 175 -8.49 9.24 7.34
N GLN A 176 -8.89 9.36 6.08
CA GLN A 176 -10.28 9.54 5.67
C GLN A 176 -11.17 8.34 5.97
N HIS A 177 -10.60 7.12 5.92
CA HIS A 177 -11.37 5.92 6.23
C HIS A 177 -11.82 5.88 7.70
N ASN A 178 -11.00 6.39 8.61
CA ASN A 178 -11.16 6.11 10.03
C ASN A 178 -11.45 7.33 10.91
N LEU A 179 -11.15 8.53 10.43
CA LEU A 179 -11.22 9.76 11.21
C LEU A 179 -12.28 10.73 10.67
N ALA A 180 -12.85 11.50 11.57
CA ALA A 180 -13.69 12.62 11.21
C ALA A 180 -12.84 13.74 10.57
N PRO A 181 -13.38 14.50 9.60
CA PRO A 181 -12.61 15.52 8.85
C PRO A 181 -11.91 16.54 9.74
N GLU A 182 -12.48 16.88 10.88
CA GLU A 182 -11.92 17.83 11.85
C GLU A 182 -10.67 17.32 12.59
N MET A 183 -10.32 16.05 12.42
CA MET A 183 -9.10 15.44 12.97
C MET A 183 -7.97 15.35 11.93
N ILE A 184 -8.24 15.72 10.68
CA ILE A 184 -7.32 15.59 9.54
C ILE A 184 -6.89 16.99 9.11
N HIS A 185 -5.59 17.23 9.11
CA HIS A 185 -5.05 18.56 8.84
C HIS A 185 -3.96 18.51 7.79
N PRO A 186 -3.91 19.49 6.86
CA PRO A 186 -2.82 19.61 5.91
C PRO A 186 -1.51 19.91 6.62
N ILE A 187 -0.41 19.49 6.02
CA ILE A 187 0.96 19.73 6.51
C ILE A 187 1.56 20.92 5.75
N THR A 188 2.33 21.72 6.44
CA THR A 188 3.08 22.84 5.85
C THR A 188 4.57 22.71 6.17
N PRO A 189 5.47 22.72 5.15
CA PRO A 189 5.15 22.64 3.73
C PRO A 189 4.46 21.33 3.37
N PRO A 190 3.65 21.29 2.29
CA PRO A 190 2.94 20.07 1.90
C PRO A 190 3.91 18.96 1.51
N ILE A 191 3.56 17.73 1.87
CA ILE A 191 4.32 16.53 1.52
C ILE A 191 3.40 15.62 0.73
N ALA A 192 3.81 15.31 -0.50
CA ALA A 192 3.14 14.35 -1.35
C ALA A 192 3.93 13.05 -1.44
N ILE A 193 3.22 11.96 -1.62
CA ILE A 193 3.72 10.62 -1.89
C ILE A 193 3.07 10.10 -3.17
N ASN A 194 3.65 9.10 -3.79
CA ASN A 194 3.24 8.63 -5.11
C ASN A 194 2.39 7.37 -5.01
N LEU A 195 1.13 7.44 -5.41
CA LEU A 195 0.34 6.24 -5.69
C LEU A 195 0.86 5.61 -6.98
N CYS A 196 1.32 4.39 -6.89
CA CYS A 196 1.96 3.66 -7.98
C CYS A 196 1.31 2.31 -8.22
N LEU A 197 1.24 1.93 -9.48
CA LEU A 197 0.99 0.57 -9.92
C LEU A 197 2.31 -0.10 -10.25
N LEU A 198 2.53 -1.27 -9.69
CA LEU A 198 3.70 -2.12 -9.96
C LEU A 198 3.27 -3.36 -10.72
N ARG A 199 4.08 -3.77 -11.69
CA ARG A 199 3.97 -5.06 -12.38
C ARG A 199 5.33 -5.52 -12.86
N ARG A 200 5.44 -6.76 -13.32
CA ARG A 200 6.66 -7.20 -14.00
C ARG A 200 6.71 -6.68 -15.43
N ALA A 201 7.89 -6.26 -15.86
CA ALA A 201 8.15 -5.79 -17.23
C ALA A 201 8.21 -6.93 -18.23
N ASP A 202 8.75 -8.10 -17.80
CA ASP A 202 8.96 -9.29 -18.63
C ASP A 202 7.72 -10.20 -18.76
N VAL A 203 6.60 -9.83 -18.14
CA VAL A 203 5.35 -10.59 -18.16
C VAL A 203 4.25 -9.78 -18.82
N SER A 204 3.62 -10.35 -19.84
CA SER A 204 2.43 -9.76 -20.45
C SER A 204 1.23 -9.96 -19.52
N LEU A 205 0.50 -8.90 -19.26
CA LEU A 205 -0.76 -8.99 -18.53
C LEU A 205 -1.81 -9.78 -19.32
N SER A 206 -2.67 -10.49 -18.62
CA SER A 206 -3.87 -11.05 -19.25
C SER A 206 -4.74 -9.92 -19.81
N PRO A 207 -5.59 -10.18 -20.83
CA PRO A 207 -6.47 -9.13 -21.38
C PRO A 207 -7.34 -8.45 -20.31
N MET A 208 -7.76 -9.21 -19.28
CA MET A 208 -8.57 -8.69 -18.20
C MET A 208 -7.75 -7.85 -17.21
N ALA A 209 -6.51 -8.26 -16.91
CA ALA A 209 -5.59 -7.48 -16.07
C ALA A 209 -5.17 -6.18 -16.80
N GLN A 210 -4.98 -6.22 -18.12
CA GLN A 210 -4.72 -5.02 -18.91
C GLN A 210 -5.91 -4.05 -18.85
N LYS A 211 -7.14 -4.55 -19.00
CA LYS A 211 -8.36 -3.73 -18.88
C LYS A 211 -8.55 -3.12 -17.50
N PHE A 212 -8.04 -3.79 -16.45
CA PHE A 212 -8.08 -3.25 -15.08
C PHE A 212 -7.08 -2.09 -14.89
N VAL A 213 -5.99 -2.08 -15.66
CA VAL A 213 -4.95 -1.05 -15.61
C VAL A 213 -5.28 0.18 -16.45
N ASP A 214 -6.01 0.01 -17.56
CA ASP A 214 -6.43 1.08 -18.49
C ASP A 214 -7.58 1.92 -17.89
#